data_5e47590275a1b9a73051ae5335c31a3f
#
_entry.id   5e47590275a1b9a73051ae5335c31a3f
#
_cell.length_a   1.000
_cell.length_b   1.000
_cell.length_c   1.000
_cell.angle_alpha   90.00
_cell.angle_beta   90.00
_cell.angle_gamma   90.00
#
_symmetry.space_group_name_H-M   'P 1'
#
loop_
_entity.id
_entity.type
_entity.pdbx_description
1 polymer ?
#
loop_
_entity_poly.entity_id
_entity_poly.type
_entity_poly.pdbx_seq_one_letter_code
_entity_poly.pdbx_strand_id
1 'polypeptide(L)'
;SYPEGKLATADIPRYIAEKKAEAYLDRMGSDELIITADTVVIVGDEVLGKPADGDEARVMLGKISGRTHQVVTGVCIVTCGRRTSFSVSTDVTFKVLTDEETDYYISEYRPFDKAGAYGIQEWIGYVGVTGLEGSYFNVMGLPVQRIYSELLDF
;
A
#
# COMPACT_ATOMS: atom_id res chain seq x y z
N SER A 1 0.41 4.22 -13.68
CA SER A 1 1.71 4.83 -13.90
C SER A 1 1.75 6.24 -13.32
N TYR A 2 2.94 6.75 -13.08
CA TYR A 2 3.19 8.07 -12.50
C TYR A 2 4.47 8.65 -13.12
N PRO A 3 4.62 9.99 -13.11
CA PRO A 3 5.83 10.62 -13.66
C PRO A 3 7.03 10.38 -12.73
N GLU A 4 7.88 9.46 -13.11
CA GLU A 4 9.08 9.12 -12.34
C GLU A 4 9.98 10.35 -12.16
N GLY A 5 10.53 10.49 -10.96
CA GLY A 5 11.44 11.58 -10.63
C GLY A 5 10.79 12.93 -10.38
N LYS A 6 9.46 13.05 -10.56
CA LYS A 6 8.74 14.30 -10.36
C LYS A 6 7.94 14.36 -9.05
N LEU A 7 7.72 13.20 -8.43
CA LEU A 7 6.96 13.10 -7.17
C LEU A 7 7.86 12.54 -6.08
N ALA A 8 7.70 13.03 -4.86
CA ALA A 8 8.24 12.36 -3.70
C ALA A 8 7.60 10.96 -3.61
N THR A 9 8.37 9.97 -3.15
CA THR A 9 7.88 8.57 -3.09
C THR A 9 6.58 8.44 -2.30
N ALA A 10 6.44 9.19 -1.21
CA ALA A 10 5.24 9.15 -0.37
C ALA A 10 4.00 9.76 -1.06
N ASP A 11 4.17 10.55 -2.11
CA ASP A 11 3.05 11.16 -2.84
C ASP A 11 2.56 10.30 -4.01
N ILE A 12 3.30 9.27 -4.38
CA ILE A 12 2.97 8.40 -5.52
C ILE A 12 1.60 7.74 -5.36
N PRO A 13 1.26 7.10 -4.22
CA PRO A 13 -0.03 6.42 -4.10
C PRO A 13 -1.21 7.38 -4.15
N ARG A 14 -1.08 8.58 -3.60
CA ARG A 14 -2.14 9.59 -3.70
C ARG A 14 -2.36 10.03 -5.15
N TYR A 15 -1.27 10.26 -5.89
CA TYR A 15 -1.36 10.60 -7.32
C TYR A 15 -2.08 9.50 -8.10
N ILE A 16 -1.73 8.24 -7.87
CA ILE A 16 -2.37 7.11 -8.55
C ILE A 16 -3.85 7.01 -8.17
N ALA A 17 -4.19 7.19 -6.89
CA ALA A 17 -5.59 7.18 -6.44
C ALA A 17 -6.40 8.27 -7.12
N GLU A 18 -5.83 9.47 -7.25
CA GLU A 18 -6.48 10.59 -7.94
C GLU A 18 -6.72 10.28 -9.43
N LYS A 19 -5.73 9.65 -10.09
CA LYS A 19 -5.87 9.25 -11.49
C LYS A 19 -6.94 8.17 -11.67
N LYS A 20 -7.02 7.22 -10.75
CA LYS A 20 -8.08 6.22 -10.77
C LYS A 20 -9.46 6.86 -10.64
N ALA A 21 -9.60 7.84 -9.74
CA ALA A 21 -10.85 8.56 -9.56
C ALA A 21 -11.25 9.33 -10.82
N GLU A 22 -10.30 10.00 -11.45
CA GLU A 22 -10.54 10.76 -12.68
C GLU A 22 -11.11 9.88 -13.80
N ALA A 23 -10.69 8.62 -13.88
CA ALA A 23 -11.17 7.68 -14.89
C ALA A 23 -12.66 7.37 -14.76
N TYR A 24 -13.27 7.63 -13.61
CA TYR A 24 -14.70 7.36 -13.37
C TYR A 24 -15.56 8.60 -13.43
N LEU A 25 -14.99 9.80 -13.51
CA LEU A 25 -15.76 11.05 -13.46
C LEU A 25 -16.84 11.15 -14.56
N ASP A 26 -16.53 10.71 -15.77
CA ASP A 26 -17.47 10.78 -16.90
C ASP A 26 -18.64 9.80 -16.77
N ARG A 27 -18.52 8.80 -15.87
CA ARG A 27 -19.52 7.75 -15.68
C ARG A 27 -20.28 7.88 -14.36
N MET A 28 -19.94 8.90 -13.56
CA MET A 28 -20.56 9.10 -12.25
C MET A 28 -21.95 9.67 -12.37
N GLY A 29 -22.89 9.10 -11.64
CA GLY A 29 -24.18 9.71 -11.40
C GLY A 29 -24.08 10.87 -10.41
N SER A 30 -25.08 11.74 -10.41
CA SER A 30 -25.11 12.94 -9.57
C SER A 30 -25.20 12.64 -8.08
N ASP A 31 -25.65 11.43 -7.72
CA ASP A 31 -25.83 10.96 -6.35
C ASP A 31 -24.82 9.90 -5.94
N GLU A 32 -23.77 9.69 -6.74
CA GLU A 32 -22.75 8.70 -6.47
C GLU A 32 -21.54 9.31 -5.75
N LEU A 33 -20.91 8.50 -4.93
CA LEU A 33 -19.62 8.81 -4.29
C LEU A 33 -18.66 7.67 -4.63
N ILE A 34 -17.46 8.02 -5.09
CA ILE A 34 -16.43 7.05 -5.44
C ILE A 34 -15.23 7.24 -4.54
N ILE A 35 -14.71 6.12 -4.02
CA ILE A 35 -13.48 6.09 -3.25
C ILE A 35 -12.48 5.24 -4.02
N THR A 36 -11.31 5.80 -4.30
CA THR A 36 -10.20 5.06 -4.89
C THR A 36 -9.02 5.07 -3.94
N ALA A 37 -8.20 4.03 -4.02
CA ALA A 37 -7.02 3.90 -3.19
C ALA A 37 -5.90 3.21 -3.94
N ASP A 38 -4.68 3.49 -3.53
CA ASP A 38 -3.50 2.80 -4.02
C ASP A 38 -2.48 2.71 -2.89
N THR A 39 -1.85 1.55 -2.74
CA THR A 39 -0.90 1.29 -1.65
C THR A 39 0.45 0.94 -2.22
N VAL A 40 1.50 1.54 -1.66
CA VAL A 40 2.89 1.21 -1.99
C VAL A 40 3.66 0.89 -0.72
N VAL A 41 4.72 0.10 -0.88
CA VAL A 41 5.70 -0.16 0.17
C VAL A 41 6.96 0.63 -0.16
N ILE A 42 7.49 1.35 0.80
CA ILE A 42 8.67 2.18 0.62
C ILE A 42 9.74 1.74 1.62
N VAL A 43 10.89 1.33 1.09
CA VAL A 43 12.08 0.98 1.89
C VAL A 43 13.15 2.01 1.58
N GLY A 44 13.50 2.85 2.57
CA GLY A 44 14.35 4.00 2.29
C GLY A 44 13.65 4.93 1.29
N ASP A 45 14.26 5.13 0.14
CA ASP A 45 13.67 5.92 -0.94
C ASP A 45 13.14 5.06 -2.09
N GLU A 46 13.20 3.74 -1.95
CA GLU A 46 12.80 2.81 -3.00
C GLU A 46 11.35 2.38 -2.82
N VAL A 47 10.57 2.47 -3.90
CA VAL A 47 9.20 1.99 -3.96
C VAL A 47 9.23 0.54 -4.43
N LEU A 48 8.66 -0.34 -3.62
CA LEU A 48 8.49 -1.75 -3.98
C LEU A 48 7.08 -1.96 -4.48
N GLY A 49 6.97 -2.34 -5.74
CA GLY A 49 5.68 -2.71 -6.33
C GLY A 49 5.36 -4.18 -6.11
N LYS A 50 4.52 -4.73 -6.98
CA LYS A 50 4.19 -6.15 -6.97
C LYS A 50 5.30 -6.92 -7.65
N PRO A 51 5.75 -8.04 -7.08
CA PRO A 51 6.80 -8.86 -7.72
C PRO A 51 6.24 -9.59 -8.94
N ALA A 52 7.05 -9.67 -9.99
CA ALA A 52 6.66 -10.36 -11.23
C ALA A 52 6.75 -11.89 -11.08
N ASP A 53 7.65 -12.36 -10.22
CA ASP A 53 7.92 -13.79 -10.03
C ASP A 53 8.54 -14.05 -8.65
N GLY A 54 8.89 -15.31 -8.38
CA GLY A 54 9.46 -15.71 -7.09
C GLY A 54 10.83 -15.09 -6.81
N ASP A 55 11.64 -14.90 -7.84
CA ASP A 55 12.97 -14.29 -7.68
C ASP A 55 12.84 -12.84 -7.27
N GLU A 56 11.95 -12.10 -7.91
CA GLU A 56 11.69 -10.70 -7.56
C GLU A 56 11.08 -10.59 -6.17
N ALA A 57 10.16 -11.49 -5.81
CA ALA A 57 9.59 -11.55 -4.46
C ALA A 57 10.67 -11.78 -3.40
N ARG A 58 11.63 -12.67 -3.68
CA ARG A 58 12.74 -12.93 -2.77
C ARG A 58 13.60 -11.69 -2.57
N VAL A 59 13.88 -10.96 -3.64
CA VAL A 59 14.65 -9.71 -3.56
C VAL A 59 13.91 -8.68 -2.70
N MET A 60 12.60 -8.53 -2.92
CA MET A 60 11.79 -7.57 -2.14
C MET A 60 11.76 -7.92 -0.66
N LEU A 61 11.52 -9.19 -0.32
CA LEU A 61 11.52 -9.62 1.08
C LEU A 61 12.90 -9.46 1.72
N GLY A 62 13.97 -9.64 0.95
CA GLY A 62 15.33 -9.36 1.41
C GLY A 62 15.55 -7.90 1.78
N LYS A 63 14.93 -6.98 1.05
CA LYS A 63 15.01 -5.55 1.35
C LYS A 63 14.20 -5.16 2.59
N ILE A 64 13.13 -5.87 2.87
CA ILE A 64 12.25 -5.65 4.02
C ILE A 64 12.82 -6.30 5.30
N SER A 65 13.53 -7.42 5.15
CA SER A 65 14.07 -8.21 6.26
C SER A 65 14.95 -7.38 7.19
N GLY A 66 14.68 -7.46 8.49
CA GLY A 66 15.49 -6.81 9.51
C GLY A 66 15.45 -5.29 9.51
N ARG A 67 14.45 -4.69 8.88
CA ARG A 67 14.35 -3.24 8.73
C ARG A 67 12.93 -2.75 9.03
N THR A 68 12.81 -1.43 9.16
CA THR A 68 11.53 -0.74 9.20
C THR A 68 11.27 -0.13 7.83
N HIS A 69 10.11 -0.41 7.27
CA HIS A 69 9.67 0.19 6.02
C HIS A 69 8.35 0.91 6.23
N GLN A 70 7.92 1.66 5.23
CA GLN A 70 6.65 2.39 5.26
C GLN A 70 5.66 1.77 4.29
N VAL A 71 4.42 1.66 4.73
CA VAL A 71 3.29 1.34 3.86
C VAL A 71 2.46 2.61 3.75
N VAL A 72 2.36 3.14 2.54
CA VAL A 72 1.65 4.38 2.29
C VAL A 72 0.47 4.11 1.37
N THR A 73 -0.72 4.49 1.82
CA THR A 73 -1.92 4.42 1.00
C THR A 73 -2.41 5.82 0.68
N GLY A 74 -2.56 6.11 -0.60
CA GLY A 74 -3.23 7.29 -1.08
C GLY A 74 -4.70 7.00 -1.32
N VAL A 75 -5.56 7.94 -0.95
CA VAL A 75 -7.01 7.80 -1.09
C VAL A 75 -7.56 9.05 -1.74
N CYS A 76 -8.50 8.86 -2.67
CA CYS A 76 -9.25 9.96 -3.27
C CYS A 76 -10.74 9.67 -3.10
N ILE A 77 -11.47 10.65 -2.58
CA ILE A 77 -12.92 10.60 -2.42
C ILE A 77 -13.51 11.66 -3.32
N VAL A 78 -14.43 11.28 -4.21
CA VAL A 78 -14.99 12.20 -5.20
C VAL A 78 -16.49 12.01 -5.36
N THR A 79 -17.20 13.15 -5.48
CA THR A 79 -18.57 13.23 -5.95
C THR A 79 -18.59 14.18 -7.12
N CYS A 80 -19.76 14.42 -7.73
CA CYS A 80 -19.90 15.36 -8.85
C CYS A 80 -19.41 16.77 -8.54
N GLY A 81 -19.53 17.22 -7.29
CA GLY A 81 -19.21 18.59 -6.91
C GLY A 81 -18.06 18.74 -5.92
N ARG A 82 -17.53 17.64 -5.40
CA ARG A 82 -16.54 17.69 -4.33
C ARG A 82 -15.48 16.61 -4.51
N ARG A 83 -14.27 16.94 -4.08
CA ARG A 83 -13.13 16.02 -4.16
C ARG A 83 -12.18 16.28 -3.00
N THR A 84 -11.71 15.21 -2.37
CA THR A 84 -10.63 15.29 -1.40
C THR A 84 -9.69 14.12 -1.60
N SER A 85 -8.42 14.33 -1.34
CA SER A 85 -7.42 13.25 -1.37
C SER A 85 -6.46 13.42 -0.20
N PHE A 86 -5.90 12.29 0.24
CA PHE A 86 -4.97 12.27 1.37
C PHE A 86 -4.12 11.02 1.30
N SER A 87 -3.07 10.98 2.12
CA SER A 87 -2.20 9.82 2.28
C SER A 87 -2.14 9.40 3.74
N VAL A 88 -2.03 8.10 3.98
CA VAL A 88 -1.84 7.53 5.32
C VAL A 88 -0.60 6.64 5.28
N SER A 89 0.33 6.88 6.20
CA SER A 89 1.58 6.14 6.30
C SER A 89 1.62 5.34 7.59
N THR A 90 2.15 4.12 7.51
CA THR A 90 2.32 3.22 8.65
C THR A 90 3.71 2.62 8.59
N ASP A 91 4.44 2.66 9.71
CA ASP A 91 5.75 2.05 9.82
C ASP A 91 5.61 0.60 10.25
N VAL A 92 6.25 -0.30 9.53
CA VAL A 92 6.24 -1.74 9.81
C VAL A 92 7.67 -2.22 9.95
N THR A 93 7.97 -2.91 11.06
CA THR A 93 9.30 -3.43 11.35
C THR A 93 9.27 -4.95 11.27
N PHE A 94 10.22 -5.51 10.51
CA PHE A 94 10.39 -6.94 10.37
C PHE A 94 11.65 -7.41 11.12
N LYS A 95 11.56 -8.61 11.70
CA LYS A 95 12.75 -9.32 12.12
C LYS A 95 13.60 -9.70 10.91
N VAL A 96 14.83 -10.14 11.12
CA VAL A 96 15.61 -10.75 10.05
C VAL A 96 14.95 -12.06 9.66
N LEU A 97 14.54 -12.17 8.38
CA LEU A 97 13.94 -13.39 7.84
C LEU A 97 15.03 -14.36 7.43
N THR A 98 14.84 -15.65 7.72
CA THR A 98 15.75 -16.68 7.21
C THR A 98 15.40 -17.00 5.78
N ASP A 99 16.35 -17.61 5.05
CA ASP A 99 16.10 -18.03 3.66
C ASP A 99 14.97 -19.07 3.61
N GLU A 100 14.92 -19.98 4.58
CA GLU A 100 13.85 -20.98 4.66
C GLU A 100 12.49 -20.31 4.86
N GLU A 101 12.40 -19.30 5.73
CA GLU A 101 11.13 -18.59 5.95
C GLU A 101 10.68 -17.87 4.71
N THR A 102 11.60 -17.20 4.02
CA THR A 102 11.30 -16.49 2.78
C THR A 102 10.84 -17.45 1.70
N ASP A 103 11.56 -18.53 1.49
CA ASP A 103 11.23 -19.51 0.46
C ASP A 103 9.90 -20.21 0.75
N TYR A 104 9.63 -20.55 2.01
CA TYR A 104 8.36 -21.15 2.41
C TYR A 104 7.20 -20.20 2.10
N TYR A 105 7.33 -18.95 2.49
CA TYR A 105 6.26 -17.97 2.28
C TYR A 105 5.96 -17.78 0.79
N ILE A 106 6.98 -17.61 -0.03
CA ILE A 106 6.79 -17.41 -1.48
C ILE A 106 6.14 -18.64 -2.12
N SER A 107 6.62 -19.83 -1.75
CA SER A 107 6.12 -21.09 -2.30
C SER A 107 4.66 -21.35 -1.94
N GLU A 108 4.30 -21.12 -0.68
CA GLU A 108 2.96 -21.47 -0.17
C GLU A 108 1.92 -20.36 -0.39
N TYR A 109 2.33 -19.09 -0.34
CA TYR A 109 1.39 -17.98 -0.37
C TYR A 109 1.39 -17.20 -1.68
N ARG A 110 2.42 -17.36 -2.51
CA ARG A 110 2.51 -16.77 -3.84
C ARG A 110 2.12 -15.28 -3.83
N PRO A 111 2.91 -14.40 -3.17
CA PRO A 111 2.52 -13.01 -2.90
C PRO A 111 2.74 -12.08 -4.11
N PHE A 112 2.36 -12.50 -5.29
CA PHE A 112 2.63 -11.76 -6.53
C PHE A 112 1.64 -10.62 -6.78
N ASP A 113 0.54 -10.61 -6.03
CA ASP A 113 -0.50 -9.56 -6.10
C ASP A 113 -0.33 -8.49 -5.03
N LYS A 114 0.77 -8.53 -4.26
CA LYS A 114 0.96 -7.65 -3.11
C LYS A 114 2.18 -6.77 -3.27
N ALA A 115 2.02 -5.45 -2.98
CA ALA A 115 3.14 -4.53 -2.92
C ALA A 115 4.14 -4.97 -1.84
N GLY A 116 5.43 -4.95 -2.17
CA GLY A 116 6.49 -5.39 -1.24
C GLY A 116 6.53 -6.90 -1.04
N ALA A 117 5.73 -7.65 -1.77
CA ALA A 117 5.70 -9.11 -1.76
C ALA A 117 5.21 -9.72 -0.44
N TYR A 118 4.36 -9.01 0.34
CA TYR A 118 3.82 -9.63 1.56
C TYR A 118 2.43 -9.09 1.91
N GLY A 119 1.66 -9.92 2.62
CA GLY A 119 0.40 -9.51 3.22
C GLY A 119 0.49 -9.68 4.74
N ILE A 120 0.26 -8.60 5.49
CA ILE A 120 0.44 -8.61 6.94
C ILE A 120 -0.54 -9.56 7.63
N GLN A 121 -1.69 -9.81 7.04
CA GLN A 121 -2.70 -10.72 7.59
C GLN A 121 -2.38 -12.20 7.34
N GLU A 122 -1.31 -12.49 6.60
CA GLU A 122 -0.86 -13.84 6.32
C GLU A 122 0.20 -14.29 7.31
N TRP A 123 0.62 -15.55 7.18
CA TRP A 123 1.63 -16.17 8.06
C TRP A 123 2.87 -15.28 8.29
N ILE A 124 3.35 -14.62 7.23
CA ILE A 124 4.55 -13.78 7.30
C ILE A 124 4.38 -12.62 8.29
N GLY A 125 3.16 -12.09 8.42
CA GLY A 125 2.87 -11.04 9.38
C GLY A 125 2.98 -11.53 10.81
N TYR A 126 2.52 -12.75 11.09
CA TYR A 126 2.59 -13.34 12.43
C TYR A 126 4.01 -13.64 12.87
N VAL A 127 4.83 -14.17 11.97
CA VAL A 127 6.20 -14.61 12.35
C VAL A 127 7.24 -13.54 12.12
N GLY A 128 7.01 -12.60 11.22
CA GLY A 128 8.01 -11.63 10.77
C GLY A 128 7.90 -10.24 11.35
N VAL A 129 6.68 -9.76 11.60
CA VAL A 129 6.45 -8.39 12.04
C VAL A 129 6.71 -8.28 13.55
N THR A 130 7.65 -7.42 13.93
CA THR A 130 8.00 -7.17 15.33
C THR A 130 7.47 -5.84 15.85
N GLY A 131 7.04 -4.95 14.96
CA GLY A 131 6.49 -3.66 15.35
C GLY A 131 5.66 -3.03 14.24
N LEU A 132 4.68 -2.25 14.67
CA LEU A 132 3.83 -1.51 13.76
C LEU A 132 3.45 -0.19 14.42
N GLU A 133 3.72 0.92 13.73
CA GLU A 133 3.35 2.24 14.21
C GLU A 133 2.45 2.91 13.18
N GLY A 134 1.17 3.06 13.54
CA GLY A 134 0.14 3.59 12.68
C GLY A 134 -1.06 2.66 12.59
N SER A 135 -1.73 2.66 11.44
CA SER A 135 -2.95 1.87 11.22
C SER A 135 -2.63 0.51 10.62
N TYR A 136 -3.03 -0.56 11.33
CA TYR A 136 -2.98 -1.92 10.79
C TYR A 136 -3.80 -2.05 9.51
N PHE A 137 -4.99 -1.43 9.50
CA PHE A 137 -5.87 -1.48 8.32
C PHE A 137 -5.26 -0.78 7.11
N ASN A 138 -4.45 0.26 7.34
CA ASN A 138 -3.68 0.89 6.27
C ASN A 138 -2.70 -0.10 5.64
N VAL A 139 -2.04 -0.92 6.45
CA VAL A 139 -1.11 -1.93 5.94
C VAL A 139 -1.85 -3.00 5.14
N MET A 140 -3.09 -3.30 5.50
CA MET A 140 -3.95 -4.20 4.73
C MET A 140 -4.41 -3.61 3.40
N GLY A 141 -4.27 -2.31 3.21
CA GLY A 141 -4.55 -1.65 1.94
C GLY A 141 -5.65 -0.59 1.96
N LEU A 142 -6.36 -0.41 3.09
CA LEU A 142 -7.41 0.61 3.17
C LEU A 142 -7.47 1.21 4.57
N PRO A 143 -7.10 2.49 4.73
CA PRO A 143 -7.09 3.15 6.03
C PRO A 143 -8.50 3.58 6.44
N VAL A 144 -9.31 2.61 6.87
CA VAL A 144 -10.76 2.79 7.07
C VAL A 144 -11.12 3.83 8.11
N GLN A 145 -10.34 3.94 9.20
CA GLN A 145 -10.60 4.94 10.23
C GLN A 145 -10.44 6.37 9.67
N ARG A 146 -9.36 6.61 8.92
CA ARG A 146 -9.12 7.92 8.32
C ARG A 146 -10.19 8.25 7.27
N ILE A 147 -10.58 7.25 6.46
CA ILE A 147 -11.63 7.44 5.46
C ILE A 147 -12.94 7.81 6.15
N TYR A 148 -13.29 7.14 7.23
CA TYR A 148 -14.49 7.45 8.00
C TYR A 148 -14.46 8.90 8.50
N SER A 149 -13.34 9.33 9.08
CA SER A 149 -13.18 10.70 9.57
C SER A 149 -13.33 11.73 8.45
N GLU A 150 -12.73 11.46 7.28
CA GLU A 150 -12.83 12.37 6.14
C GLU A 150 -14.26 12.43 5.60
N LEU A 151 -14.99 11.32 5.60
CA LEU A 151 -16.38 11.29 5.15
C LEU A 151 -17.29 12.12 6.05
N LEU A 152 -17.02 12.19 7.35
CA LEU A 152 -17.81 13.02 8.25
C LEU A 152 -17.70 14.51 7.91
N ASP A 153 -16.55 14.93 7.38
CA ASP A 153 -16.30 16.32 7.01
C ASP A 153 -16.55 16.59 5.52
N PHE A 154 -16.83 15.55 4.77
CA PHE A 154 -17.03 15.63 3.33
C PHE A 154 -18.47 16.07 2.99
#